data_4752f1dfd7ebec88f2fb2c0da5225389
#
_entry.id   4752f1dfd7ebec88f2fb2c0da5225389
#
_cell.length_a   1.000
_cell.length_b   1.000
_cell.length_c   1.000
_cell.angle_alpha   90.00
_cell.angle_beta   90.00
_cell.angle_gamma   90.00
#
_symmetry.space_group_name_H-M   'P 1'
#
loop_
_entity.id
_entity.type
_entity.pdbx_description
1 polymer ?
#
loop_
_entity_poly.entity_id
_entity_poly.type
_entity_poly.pdbx_seq_one_letter_code
_entity_poly.pdbx_strand_id
1 'polypeptide(L)'
;MFSSVVDRQILKIAIPLIFSNLSVPLVGLVDNAVLGHLSSPIYLASAGLGAIIMSYILFSFGFIKSTTTGYISQIDHLSEDKTIKSIYQIFIIASFISFVLLILKDFIISTSLNIFGGSGEINQNAAIYLDIRFWSIPAIFLRDIFIGYLIGTKKVSYAMKIIIFINAFNIILDYFFVYVLSMNIEGVAYASVIAESSVIIFVAYFLITNNNFVNKSIFTKSLIEIKNLKNKLIVNGNMFIRSVILMTCFAVFMSQSASQGEIILAANTILLNFFFLFSYGIDAFAHASEVLVGNSVGEKNITYYDSI
;
A
#
# COMPACT_ATOMS: atom_id res chain seq x y z
N MET A 1 14.61 -4.93 -30.00
CA MET A 1 14.36 -5.90 -28.98
C MET A 1 12.93 -5.82 -28.43
N PHE A 2 12.39 -4.68 -28.11
CA PHE A 2 10.96 -4.50 -27.74
C PHE A 2 10.17 -4.03 -28.97
N SER A 3 9.82 -4.96 -29.86
CA SER A 3 9.19 -4.63 -31.15
C SER A 3 7.73 -5.04 -31.26
N SER A 4 7.22 -5.84 -30.34
CA SER A 4 5.83 -6.27 -30.34
C SER A 4 4.91 -5.17 -29.78
N VAL A 5 3.66 -5.18 -30.23
CA VAL A 5 2.63 -4.26 -29.71
C VAL A 5 2.44 -4.50 -28.21
N VAL A 6 2.56 -5.75 -27.77
CA VAL A 6 2.42 -6.16 -26.36
C VAL A 6 3.54 -5.58 -25.50
N ASP A 7 4.81 -5.68 -25.95
CA ASP A 7 5.96 -5.10 -25.23
C ASP A 7 5.77 -3.60 -24.96
N ARG A 8 5.27 -2.86 -25.96
CA ARG A 8 5.00 -1.43 -25.81
C ARG A 8 3.87 -1.16 -24.81
N GLN A 9 2.87 -2.02 -24.75
CA GLN A 9 1.77 -1.88 -23.78
C GLN A 9 2.25 -2.18 -22.36
N ILE A 10 3.06 -3.23 -22.18
CA ILE A 10 3.69 -3.54 -20.89
C ILE A 10 4.53 -2.35 -20.40
N LEU A 11 5.42 -1.82 -21.24
CA LEU A 11 6.25 -0.68 -20.87
C LEU A 11 5.44 0.59 -20.56
N LYS A 12 4.36 0.85 -21.29
CA LYS A 12 3.48 2.00 -21.05
C LYS A 12 2.81 1.95 -19.67
N ILE A 13 2.58 0.75 -19.14
CA ILE A 13 2.03 0.54 -17.81
C ILE A 13 3.16 0.47 -16.77
N ALA A 14 4.22 -0.30 -17.03
CA ALA A 14 5.29 -0.55 -16.07
C ALA A 14 6.12 0.70 -15.76
N ILE A 15 6.50 1.51 -16.76
CA ILE A 15 7.36 2.67 -16.54
C ILE A 15 6.76 3.66 -15.53
N PRO A 16 5.49 4.11 -15.65
CA PRO A 16 4.89 4.96 -14.63
C PRO A 16 4.85 4.31 -13.24
N LEU A 17 4.61 2.99 -13.18
CA LEU A 17 4.58 2.26 -11.90
C LEU A 17 5.97 2.15 -11.27
N ILE A 18 7.04 1.99 -12.05
CA ILE A 18 8.43 2.01 -11.54
C ILE A 18 8.69 3.33 -10.82
N PHE A 19 8.40 4.48 -11.47
CA PHE A 19 8.58 5.79 -10.84
C PHE A 19 7.74 5.96 -9.58
N SER A 20 6.50 5.49 -9.60
CA SER A 20 5.61 5.49 -8.45
C SER A 20 6.16 4.64 -7.31
N ASN A 21 6.55 3.40 -7.58
CA ASN A 21 7.06 2.47 -6.57
C ASN A 21 8.39 2.94 -5.97
N LEU A 22 9.30 3.51 -6.79
CA LEU A 22 10.56 4.06 -6.31
C LEU A 22 10.38 5.32 -5.45
N SER A 23 9.26 6.04 -5.56
CA SER A 23 8.99 7.19 -4.69
C SER A 23 8.69 6.78 -3.24
N VAL A 24 8.22 5.55 -3.00
CA VAL A 24 7.87 5.06 -1.66
C VAL A 24 9.10 4.98 -0.73
N PRO A 25 10.21 4.30 -1.09
CA PRO A 25 11.39 4.27 -0.23
C PRO A 25 12.04 5.65 -0.03
N LEU A 26 11.83 6.60 -0.94
CA LEU A 26 12.33 7.96 -0.77
C LEU A 26 11.67 8.67 0.42
N VAL A 27 10.40 8.45 0.67
CA VAL A 27 9.71 8.98 1.87
C VAL A 27 10.41 8.48 3.12
N GLY A 28 10.62 7.18 3.27
CA GLY A 28 11.29 6.62 4.45
C GLY A 28 12.73 7.13 4.63
N LEU A 29 13.46 7.42 3.54
CA LEU A 29 14.78 8.04 3.61
C LEU A 29 14.69 9.48 4.14
N VAL A 30 13.68 10.25 3.71
CA VAL A 30 13.46 11.62 4.19
C VAL A 30 13.03 11.62 5.65
N ASP A 31 12.08 10.76 6.05
CA ASP A 31 11.66 10.59 7.43
C ASP A 31 12.87 10.33 8.35
N ASN A 32 13.73 9.39 7.93
CA ASN A 32 14.97 9.07 8.65
C ASN A 32 15.95 10.25 8.70
N ALA A 33 16.09 11.00 7.60
CA ALA A 33 16.95 12.18 7.57
C ALA A 33 16.40 13.30 8.47
N VAL A 34 15.10 13.55 8.45
CA VAL A 34 14.44 14.56 9.29
C VAL A 34 14.61 14.21 10.78
N LEU A 35 14.34 12.97 11.16
CA LEU A 35 14.46 12.51 12.54
C LEU A 35 15.92 12.38 13.01
N GLY A 36 16.83 12.05 12.09
CA GLY A 36 18.26 11.94 12.39
C GLY A 36 18.94 13.28 12.72
N HIS A 37 18.32 14.41 12.37
CA HIS A 37 18.79 15.75 12.74
C HIS A 37 18.19 16.27 14.06
N LEU A 38 17.32 15.50 14.71
CA LEU A 38 16.79 15.85 16.03
C LEU A 38 17.84 15.65 17.13
N SER A 39 17.59 16.27 18.27
CA SER A 39 18.52 16.30 19.41
C SER A 39 18.80 14.94 20.05
N SER A 40 17.94 13.93 19.81
CA SER A 40 18.08 12.60 20.40
C SER A 40 17.96 11.50 19.34
N PRO A 41 18.90 10.54 19.28
CA PRO A 41 18.83 9.39 18.38
C PRO A 41 17.66 8.44 18.73
N ILE A 42 17.04 8.60 19.90
CA ILE A 42 15.90 7.81 20.34
C ILE A 42 14.71 8.00 19.40
N TYR A 43 14.47 9.23 18.92
CA TYR A 43 13.36 9.51 17.99
C TYR A 43 13.50 8.75 16.68
N LEU A 44 14.72 8.70 16.11
CA LEU A 44 15.01 7.94 14.90
C LEU A 44 14.82 6.44 15.12
N ALA A 45 15.34 5.90 16.23
CA ALA A 45 15.18 4.48 16.57
C ALA A 45 13.72 4.10 16.79
N SER A 46 12.96 4.95 17.49
CA SER A 46 11.54 4.72 17.79
C SER A 46 10.67 4.78 16.53
N ALA A 47 10.89 5.77 15.67
CA ALA A 47 10.17 5.87 14.40
C ALA A 47 10.54 4.71 13.46
N GLY A 48 11.81 4.30 13.43
CA GLY A 48 12.25 3.13 12.68
C GLY A 48 11.54 1.84 13.13
N LEU A 49 11.45 1.62 14.44
CA LEU A 49 10.70 0.50 15.01
C LEU A 49 9.20 0.57 14.62
N GLY A 50 8.59 1.74 14.80
CA GLY A 50 7.20 1.97 14.43
C GLY A 50 6.94 1.78 12.93
N ALA A 51 7.85 2.26 12.08
CA ALA A 51 7.75 2.10 10.62
C ALA A 51 7.85 0.63 10.18
N ILE A 52 8.72 -0.17 10.82
CA ILE A 52 8.82 -1.61 10.55
C ILE A 52 7.50 -2.30 10.90
N ILE A 53 6.94 -2.04 12.08
CA ILE A 53 5.67 -2.63 12.52
C ILE A 53 4.54 -2.21 11.56
N MET A 54 4.45 -0.93 11.23
CA MET A 54 3.44 -0.42 10.32
C MET A 54 3.56 -1.01 8.91
N SER A 55 4.80 -1.16 8.41
CA SER A 55 5.07 -1.79 7.11
C SER A 55 4.65 -3.25 7.10
N TYR A 56 4.88 -3.99 8.18
CA TYR A 56 4.44 -5.38 8.30
C TYR A 56 2.91 -5.48 8.21
N ILE A 57 2.19 -4.61 8.92
CA ILE A 57 0.72 -4.56 8.87
C ILE A 57 0.27 -4.21 7.46
N LEU A 58 0.75 -3.10 6.88
CA LEU A 58 0.30 -2.62 5.58
C LEU A 58 0.62 -3.58 4.44
N PHE A 59 1.79 -4.23 4.46
CA PHE A 59 2.13 -5.25 3.47
C PHE A 59 1.20 -6.45 3.53
N SER A 60 0.79 -6.87 4.74
CA SER A 60 -0.16 -7.97 4.91
C SER A 60 -1.51 -7.67 4.25
N PHE A 61 -1.90 -6.41 4.14
CA PHE A 61 -3.14 -5.97 3.48
C PHE A 61 -2.93 -5.41 2.07
N GLY A 62 -1.72 -5.43 1.53
CA GLY A 62 -1.40 -4.95 0.16
C GLY A 62 -2.17 -5.65 -0.96
N PHE A 63 -2.77 -6.82 -0.66
CA PHE A 63 -3.66 -7.53 -1.57
C PHE A 63 -4.91 -6.70 -1.95
N ILE A 64 -5.33 -5.69 -1.16
CA ILE A 64 -6.47 -4.82 -1.48
C ILE A 64 -6.24 -4.13 -2.83
N LYS A 65 -5.05 -3.58 -3.05
CA LYS A 65 -4.67 -2.97 -4.33
C LYS A 65 -4.65 -4.01 -5.46
N SER A 66 -3.93 -5.12 -5.29
CA SER A 66 -3.76 -6.15 -6.32
C SER A 66 -5.08 -6.80 -6.70
N THR A 67 -5.90 -7.20 -5.71
CA THR A 67 -7.21 -7.79 -6.00
C THR A 67 -8.15 -6.80 -6.70
N THR A 68 -8.10 -5.52 -6.34
CA THR A 68 -8.87 -4.49 -7.05
C THR A 68 -8.41 -4.39 -8.49
N THR A 69 -7.11 -4.31 -8.75
CA THR A 69 -6.54 -4.27 -10.10
C THR A 69 -6.99 -5.47 -10.92
N GLY A 70 -6.82 -6.68 -10.40
CA GLY A 70 -7.16 -7.93 -11.08
C GLY A 70 -8.65 -8.07 -11.39
N TYR A 71 -9.53 -7.72 -10.44
CA TYR A 71 -10.98 -7.76 -10.70
C TYR A 71 -11.43 -6.71 -11.72
N ILE A 72 -10.94 -5.47 -11.58
CA ILE A 72 -11.34 -4.39 -12.48
C ILE A 72 -10.84 -4.65 -13.90
N SER A 73 -9.61 -5.10 -14.08
CA SER A 73 -9.07 -5.42 -15.40
C SER A 73 -9.89 -6.49 -16.15
N GLN A 74 -10.48 -7.45 -15.44
CA GLN A 74 -11.31 -8.51 -16.03
C GLN A 74 -12.71 -8.05 -16.42
N ILE A 75 -13.28 -7.02 -15.77
CA ILE A 75 -14.68 -6.63 -15.93
C ILE A 75 -14.88 -5.27 -16.59
N ASP A 76 -13.82 -4.48 -16.76
CA ASP A 76 -13.89 -3.10 -17.28
C ASP A 76 -14.60 -3.02 -18.64
N HIS A 77 -14.38 -4.01 -19.51
CA HIS A 77 -15.00 -4.10 -20.83
C HIS A 77 -16.47 -4.56 -20.81
N LEU A 78 -16.98 -5.10 -19.67
CA LEU A 78 -18.33 -5.68 -19.62
C LEU A 78 -19.42 -4.63 -19.42
N SER A 79 -19.29 -3.82 -18.36
CA SER A 79 -20.20 -2.70 -18.07
C SER A 79 -19.67 -1.88 -16.89
N GLU A 80 -19.90 -0.57 -16.96
CA GLU A 80 -19.57 0.37 -15.88
C GLU A 80 -20.26 -0.01 -14.55
N ASP A 81 -21.52 -0.45 -14.59
CA ASP A 81 -22.27 -0.87 -13.41
C ASP A 81 -21.60 -2.03 -12.66
N LYS A 82 -21.04 -3.01 -13.39
CA LYS A 82 -20.32 -4.14 -12.77
C LYS A 82 -19.02 -3.66 -12.11
N THR A 83 -18.33 -2.75 -12.73
CA THR A 83 -17.11 -2.13 -12.21
C THR A 83 -17.42 -1.38 -10.91
N ILE A 84 -18.42 -0.49 -10.92
CA ILE A 84 -18.86 0.27 -9.74
C ILE A 84 -19.25 -0.67 -8.60
N LYS A 85 -20.06 -1.68 -8.90
CA LYS A 85 -20.49 -2.68 -7.92
C LYS A 85 -19.32 -3.41 -7.28
N SER A 86 -18.32 -3.80 -8.07
CA SER A 86 -17.13 -4.47 -7.56
C SER A 86 -16.31 -3.57 -6.64
N ILE A 87 -16.16 -2.29 -6.99
CA ILE A 87 -15.47 -1.30 -6.16
C ILE A 87 -16.18 -1.14 -4.82
N TYR A 88 -17.51 -0.98 -4.81
CA TYR A 88 -18.28 -0.88 -3.56
C TYR A 88 -18.11 -2.11 -2.68
N GLN A 89 -18.12 -3.31 -3.25
CA GLN A 89 -17.93 -4.55 -2.48
C GLN A 89 -16.54 -4.62 -1.84
N ILE A 90 -15.49 -4.25 -2.59
CA ILE A 90 -14.13 -4.22 -2.04
C ILE A 90 -14.01 -3.11 -0.97
N PHE A 91 -14.61 -1.94 -1.22
CA PHE A 91 -14.64 -0.84 -0.25
C PHE A 91 -15.31 -1.23 1.07
N ILE A 92 -16.42 -1.97 1.04
CA ILE A 92 -17.10 -2.46 2.24
C ILE A 92 -16.19 -3.42 3.03
N ILE A 93 -15.53 -4.36 2.33
CA ILE A 93 -14.58 -5.30 2.95
C ILE A 93 -13.42 -4.53 3.58
N ALA A 94 -12.81 -3.61 2.86
CA ALA A 94 -11.68 -2.81 3.33
C ALA A 94 -12.07 -1.91 4.51
N SER A 95 -13.26 -1.30 4.48
CA SER A 95 -13.80 -0.50 5.58
C SER A 95 -14.02 -1.34 6.84
N PHE A 96 -14.55 -2.54 6.69
CA PHE A 96 -14.72 -3.47 7.80
C PHE A 96 -13.38 -3.89 8.41
N ILE A 97 -12.39 -4.23 7.57
CA ILE A 97 -11.03 -4.56 8.03
C ILE A 97 -10.40 -3.37 8.75
N SER A 98 -10.49 -2.15 8.18
CA SER A 98 -9.99 -0.93 8.81
C SER A 98 -10.62 -0.71 10.20
N PHE A 99 -11.93 -0.89 10.30
CA PHE A 99 -12.65 -0.74 11.56
C PHE A 99 -12.18 -1.75 12.63
N VAL A 100 -12.00 -3.02 12.24
CA VAL A 100 -11.46 -4.07 13.12
C VAL A 100 -10.04 -3.73 13.58
N LEU A 101 -9.18 -3.29 12.65
CA LEU A 101 -7.80 -2.90 12.99
C LEU A 101 -7.76 -1.72 13.95
N LEU A 102 -8.64 -0.72 13.79
CA LEU A 102 -8.73 0.42 14.71
C LEU A 102 -9.24 0.03 16.09
N ILE A 103 -10.19 -0.90 16.19
CA ILE A 103 -10.64 -1.43 17.49
C ILE A 103 -9.54 -2.22 18.19
N LEU A 104 -8.80 -3.01 17.45
CA LEU A 104 -7.72 -3.84 17.98
C LEU A 104 -6.37 -3.10 18.08
N LYS A 105 -6.34 -1.81 17.80
CA LYS A 105 -5.14 -0.98 17.70
C LYS A 105 -4.21 -1.17 18.90
N ASP A 106 -4.69 -0.97 20.10
CA ASP A 106 -3.88 -1.01 21.32
C ASP A 106 -3.33 -2.41 21.59
N PHE A 107 -4.13 -3.44 21.31
CA PHE A 107 -3.69 -4.83 21.41
C PHE A 107 -2.59 -5.15 20.37
N ILE A 108 -2.75 -4.69 19.13
CA ILE A 108 -1.76 -4.90 18.06
C ILE A 108 -0.47 -4.16 18.38
N ILE A 109 -0.54 -2.90 18.83
CA ILE A 109 0.63 -2.09 19.18
C ILE A 109 1.40 -2.76 20.32
N SER A 110 0.73 -3.09 21.43
CA SER A 110 1.38 -3.69 22.60
C SER A 110 2.02 -5.04 22.25
N THR A 111 1.32 -5.89 21.51
CA THR A 111 1.83 -7.20 21.10
C THR A 111 3.02 -7.06 20.16
N SER A 112 2.95 -6.16 19.18
CA SER A 112 4.04 -5.93 18.23
C SER A 112 5.30 -5.40 18.93
N LEU A 113 5.16 -4.42 19.83
CA LEU A 113 6.29 -3.89 20.59
C LEU A 113 6.93 -4.93 21.52
N ASN A 114 6.15 -5.86 22.07
CA ASN A 114 6.68 -6.98 22.86
C ASN A 114 7.47 -7.98 21.99
N ILE A 115 7.04 -8.21 20.74
CA ILE A 115 7.71 -9.13 19.82
C ILE A 115 8.98 -8.51 19.23
N PHE A 116 8.91 -7.28 18.75
CA PHE A 116 10.02 -6.60 18.07
C PHE A 116 11.07 -6.04 19.03
N GLY A 117 10.71 -5.79 20.28
CA GLY A 117 11.59 -5.45 21.40
C GLY A 117 12.41 -4.17 21.20
N GLY A 118 12.33 -3.26 22.16
CA GLY A 118 13.16 -2.07 22.26
C GLY A 118 13.44 -1.73 23.73
N SER A 119 14.29 -0.73 24.00
CA SER A 119 14.40 -0.16 25.33
C SER A 119 13.09 0.52 25.75
N GLY A 120 12.85 0.71 27.06
CA GLY A 120 11.60 1.28 27.56
C GLY A 120 11.19 2.60 26.91
N GLU A 121 12.14 3.52 26.68
CA GLU A 121 11.88 4.82 26.08
C GLU A 121 11.64 4.72 24.57
N ILE A 122 12.34 3.83 23.84
CA ILE A 122 12.11 3.56 22.42
C ILE A 122 10.69 3.00 22.23
N ASN A 123 10.27 2.05 23.08
CA ASN A 123 8.93 1.48 22.97
C ASN A 123 7.83 2.52 23.26
N GLN A 124 8.03 3.42 24.22
CA GLN A 124 7.07 4.48 24.51
C GLN A 124 6.88 5.41 23.31
N ASN A 125 7.97 5.90 22.73
CA ASN A 125 7.90 6.79 21.56
C ASN A 125 7.37 6.05 20.32
N ALA A 126 7.74 4.78 20.09
CA ALA A 126 7.20 3.96 19.02
C ALA A 126 5.69 3.70 19.18
N ALA A 127 5.20 3.54 20.43
CA ALA A 127 3.78 3.43 20.71
C ALA A 127 3.02 4.70 20.31
N ILE A 128 3.54 5.89 20.66
CA ILE A 128 2.97 7.18 20.27
C ILE A 128 2.91 7.31 18.74
N TYR A 129 4.02 6.98 18.05
CA TYR A 129 4.08 7.00 16.59
C TYR A 129 3.02 6.07 15.97
N LEU A 130 2.93 4.84 16.44
CA LEU A 130 1.97 3.84 15.94
C LEU A 130 0.53 4.26 16.23
N ASP A 131 0.26 4.79 17.42
CA ASP A 131 -1.08 5.25 17.82
C ASP A 131 -1.62 6.28 16.83
N ILE A 132 -0.79 7.23 16.43
CA ILE A 132 -1.14 8.24 15.41
C ILE A 132 -1.26 7.58 14.03
N ARG A 133 -0.28 6.76 13.62
CA ARG A 133 -0.21 6.13 12.29
C ARG A 133 -1.38 5.19 11.99
N PHE A 134 -1.92 4.51 12.99
CA PHE A 134 -3.09 3.64 12.79
C PHE A 134 -4.31 4.37 12.21
N TRP A 135 -4.46 5.66 12.48
CA TRP A 135 -5.54 6.47 11.91
C TRP A 135 -5.40 6.70 10.40
N SER A 136 -4.24 6.43 9.80
CA SER A 136 -4.08 6.47 8.35
C SER A 136 -4.62 5.23 7.63
N ILE A 137 -4.86 4.11 8.31
CA ILE A 137 -5.24 2.82 7.69
C ILE A 137 -6.48 2.94 6.81
N PRO A 138 -7.58 3.59 7.22
CA PRO A 138 -8.74 3.77 6.35
C PRO A 138 -8.41 4.53 5.05
N ALA A 139 -7.59 5.57 5.16
CA ALA A 139 -7.16 6.36 4.00
C ALA A 139 -6.24 5.57 3.08
N ILE A 140 -5.32 4.77 3.62
CA ILE A 140 -4.44 3.88 2.87
C ILE A 140 -5.26 2.84 2.10
N PHE A 141 -6.25 2.20 2.72
CA PHE A 141 -7.09 1.23 2.03
C PHE A 141 -7.97 1.89 0.95
N LEU A 142 -8.49 3.08 1.21
CA LEU A 142 -9.20 3.86 0.18
C LEU A 142 -8.27 4.20 -0.99
N ARG A 143 -7.03 4.63 -0.70
CA ARG A 143 -5.98 4.86 -1.71
C ARG A 143 -5.73 3.60 -2.54
N ASP A 144 -5.55 2.46 -1.89
CA ASP A 144 -5.21 1.20 -2.56
C ASP A 144 -6.34 0.72 -3.48
N ILE A 145 -7.60 0.90 -3.08
CA ILE A 145 -8.76 0.64 -3.94
C ILE A 145 -8.77 1.59 -5.13
N PHE A 146 -8.58 2.89 -4.89
CA PHE A 146 -8.62 3.88 -5.96
C PHE A 146 -7.47 3.71 -6.96
N ILE A 147 -6.26 3.49 -6.48
CA ILE A 147 -5.09 3.18 -7.31
C ILE A 147 -5.29 1.87 -8.07
N GLY A 148 -5.80 0.81 -7.41
CA GLY A 148 -6.14 -0.46 -8.06
C GLY A 148 -7.17 -0.28 -9.19
N TYR A 149 -8.19 0.55 -8.99
CA TYR A 149 -9.14 0.92 -10.02
C TYR A 149 -8.47 1.64 -11.21
N LEU A 150 -7.64 2.63 -10.94
CA LEU A 150 -6.95 3.39 -11.99
C LEU A 150 -5.98 2.50 -12.79
N ILE A 151 -5.28 1.58 -12.14
CA ILE A 151 -4.38 0.62 -12.81
C ILE A 151 -5.22 -0.37 -13.63
N GLY A 152 -6.26 -0.97 -13.06
CA GLY A 152 -7.13 -1.93 -13.72
C GLY A 152 -7.83 -1.37 -14.97
N THR A 153 -8.16 -0.07 -14.97
CA THR A 153 -8.72 0.67 -16.12
C THR A 153 -7.66 1.28 -17.03
N LYS A 154 -6.38 0.87 -16.92
CA LYS A 154 -5.24 1.39 -17.70
C LYS A 154 -4.96 2.88 -17.54
N LYS A 155 -5.51 3.54 -16.52
CA LYS A 155 -5.26 4.96 -16.19
C LYS A 155 -4.03 5.13 -15.29
N VAL A 156 -2.96 4.40 -15.58
CA VAL A 156 -1.77 4.25 -14.73
C VAL A 156 -1.04 5.56 -14.46
N SER A 157 -1.00 6.47 -15.45
CA SER A 157 -0.38 7.78 -15.30
C SER A 157 -1.07 8.64 -14.22
N TYR A 158 -2.39 8.49 -14.04
CA TYR A 158 -3.09 9.17 -12.94
C TYR A 158 -2.76 8.54 -11.60
N ALA A 159 -2.69 7.21 -11.52
CA ALA A 159 -2.26 6.49 -10.33
C ALA A 159 -0.86 6.94 -9.88
N MET A 160 0.10 7.00 -10.81
CA MET A 160 1.46 7.48 -10.55
C MET A 160 1.46 8.92 -10.00
N LYS A 161 0.73 9.84 -10.64
CA LYS A 161 0.68 11.25 -10.20
C LYS A 161 0.14 11.39 -8.78
N ILE A 162 -0.89 10.62 -8.42
CA ILE A 162 -1.49 10.64 -7.08
C ILE A 162 -0.50 10.12 -6.04
N ILE A 163 0.18 9.00 -6.30
CA ILE A 163 1.17 8.44 -5.36
C ILE A 163 2.34 9.40 -5.18
N ILE A 164 2.89 9.94 -6.28
CA ILE A 164 3.99 10.91 -6.20
C ILE A 164 3.55 12.18 -5.45
N PHE A 165 2.32 12.64 -5.67
CA PHE A 165 1.78 13.80 -4.93
C PHE A 165 1.70 13.50 -3.43
N ILE A 166 1.14 12.35 -3.02
CA ILE A 166 1.02 11.96 -1.61
C ILE A 166 2.41 11.91 -0.97
N ASN A 167 3.39 11.29 -1.64
CA ASN A 167 4.75 11.15 -1.14
C ASN A 167 5.47 12.51 -1.05
N ALA A 168 5.35 13.37 -2.07
CA ALA A 168 5.92 14.71 -2.02
C ALA A 168 5.26 15.59 -0.95
N PHE A 169 3.94 15.47 -0.79
CA PHE A 169 3.19 16.19 0.24
C PHE A 169 3.60 15.74 1.64
N ASN A 170 3.82 14.43 1.85
CA ASN A 170 4.36 13.91 3.09
C ASN A 170 5.71 14.55 3.44
N ILE A 171 6.67 14.57 2.52
CA ILE A 171 7.99 15.20 2.70
C ILE A 171 7.87 16.69 3.11
N ILE A 172 6.97 17.42 2.49
CA ILE A 172 6.72 18.83 2.82
C ILE A 172 6.16 18.97 4.24
N LEU A 173 5.22 18.09 4.61
CA LEU A 173 4.61 18.10 5.93
C LEU A 173 5.59 17.65 7.02
N ASP A 174 6.49 16.69 6.75
CA ASP A 174 7.55 16.29 7.69
C ASP A 174 8.43 17.49 8.05
N TYR A 175 8.90 18.21 7.03
CA TYR A 175 9.67 19.42 7.26
C TYR A 175 8.89 20.46 8.09
N PHE A 176 7.62 20.67 7.75
CA PHE A 176 6.78 21.66 8.44
C PHE A 176 6.50 21.30 9.89
N PHE A 177 6.08 20.05 10.16
CA PHE A 177 5.75 19.63 11.54
C PHE A 177 7.00 19.54 12.43
N VAL A 178 8.09 19.01 11.90
CA VAL A 178 9.29 18.78 12.71
C VAL A 178 10.08 20.07 12.91
N TYR A 179 10.35 20.84 11.86
CA TYR A 179 11.24 22.02 11.97
C TYR A 179 10.49 23.33 12.25
N VAL A 180 9.28 23.52 11.70
CA VAL A 180 8.54 24.77 11.92
C VAL A 180 7.71 24.69 13.20
N LEU A 181 7.01 23.56 13.45
CA LEU A 181 6.20 23.38 14.65
C LEU A 181 6.97 22.72 15.81
N SER A 182 8.23 22.34 15.61
CA SER A 182 9.08 21.71 16.63
C SER A 182 8.46 20.43 17.23
N MET A 183 7.66 19.71 16.44
CA MET A 183 7.14 18.40 16.80
C MET A 183 8.22 17.35 16.55
N ASN A 184 8.41 16.46 17.50
CA ASN A 184 9.39 15.37 17.37
C ASN A 184 8.84 14.23 16.48
N ILE A 185 8.84 13.01 17.01
CA ILE A 185 8.34 11.81 16.33
C ILE A 185 6.84 11.92 15.94
N GLU A 186 6.05 12.63 16.73
CA GLU A 186 4.63 12.88 16.45
C GLU A 186 4.45 13.67 15.15
N GLY A 187 5.37 14.60 14.85
CA GLY A 187 5.33 15.42 13.64
C GLY A 187 5.38 14.54 12.37
N VAL A 188 6.31 13.59 12.30
CA VAL A 188 6.43 12.66 11.18
C VAL A 188 5.20 11.73 11.09
N ALA A 189 4.68 11.30 12.24
CA ALA A 189 3.47 10.48 12.25
C ALA A 189 2.25 11.23 11.71
N TYR A 190 2.01 12.48 12.15
CA TYR A 190 0.92 13.33 11.65
C TYR A 190 1.09 13.69 10.16
N ALA A 191 2.31 14.00 9.73
CA ALA A 191 2.61 14.26 8.33
C ALA A 191 2.17 13.11 7.43
N SER A 192 2.52 11.89 7.83
CA SER A 192 2.11 10.69 7.11
C SER A 192 0.59 10.49 7.11
N VAL A 193 -0.10 10.69 8.23
CA VAL A 193 -1.57 10.55 8.31
C VAL A 193 -2.27 11.56 7.40
N ILE A 194 -1.82 12.81 7.41
CA ILE A 194 -2.42 13.88 6.60
C ILE A 194 -2.12 13.64 5.11
N ALA A 195 -0.88 13.28 4.77
CA ALA A 195 -0.50 12.99 3.40
C ALA A 195 -1.32 11.84 2.81
N GLU A 196 -1.42 10.71 3.51
CA GLU A 196 -2.24 9.57 3.10
C GLU A 196 -3.73 9.93 3.01
N SER A 197 -4.23 10.73 3.94
CA SER A 197 -5.63 11.19 3.94
C SER A 197 -5.94 12.14 2.77
N SER A 198 -4.95 12.76 2.16
CA SER A 198 -5.13 13.62 0.98
C SER A 198 -5.74 12.88 -0.21
N VAL A 199 -5.66 11.54 -0.25
CA VAL A 199 -6.34 10.72 -1.26
C VAL A 199 -7.85 10.98 -1.31
N ILE A 200 -8.46 11.36 -0.19
CA ILE A 200 -9.90 11.67 -0.09
C ILE A 200 -10.27 12.79 -1.06
N ILE A 201 -9.38 13.76 -1.25
CA ILE A 201 -9.59 14.89 -2.18
C ILE A 201 -9.66 14.37 -3.62
N PHE A 202 -8.75 13.47 -4.01
CA PHE A 202 -8.73 12.89 -5.36
C PHE A 202 -9.96 12.00 -5.62
N VAL A 203 -10.37 11.20 -4.62
CA VAL A 203 -11.55 10.35 -4.70
C VAL A 203 -12.81 11.23 -4.78
N ALA A 204 -12.92 12.26 -3.95
CA ALA A 204 -14.06 13.19 -3.99
C ALA A 204 -14.16 13.89 -5.35
N TYR A 205 -13.05 14.42 -5.88
CA TYR A 205 -13.01 15.01 -7.21
C TYR A 205 -13.45 14.01 -8.30
N PHE A 206 -12.95 12.77 -8.21
CA PHE A 206 -13.32 11.70 -9.14
C PHE A 206 -14.83 11.40 -9.08
N LEU A 207 -15.41 11.30 -7.90
CA LEU A 207 -16.84 11.02 -7.72
C LEU A 207 -17.72 12.17 -8.24
N ILE A 208 -17.31 13.41 -8.04
CA ILE A 208 -18.02 14.59 -8.55
C ILE A 208 -18.01 14.63 -10.07
N THR A 209 -16.90 14.26 -10.70
CA THR A 209 -16.76 14.26 -12.17
C THR A 209 -17.37 13.05 -12.85
N ASN A 210 -17.64 11.97 -12.10
CA ASN A 210 -18.22 10.71 -12.60
C ASN A 210 -19.49 10.33 -11.83
N ASN A 211 -20.59 11.02 -12.13
CA ASN A 211 -21.87 10.89 -11.42
C ASN A 211 -22.42 9.46 -11.36
N ASN A 212 -22.04 8.57 -12.29
CA ASN A 212 -22.48 7.16 -12.29
C ASN A 212 -22.01 6.41 -11.02
N PHE A 213 -20.87 6.81 -10.45
CA PHE A 213 -20.36 6.23 -9.20
C PHE A 213 -21.16 6.59 -7.96
N VAL A 214 -22.05 7.61 -8.02
CA VAL A 214 -22.87 8.04 -6.87
C VAL A 214 -24.29 7.47 -6.92
N ASN A 215 -24.53 6.47 -7.77
CA ASN A 215 -25.86 5.88 -7.94
C ASN A 215 -26.26 5.00 -6.74
N LYS A 216 -27.23 5.47 -5.93
CA LYS A 216 -27.73 4.77 -4.72
C LYS A 216 -28.27 3.37 -5.02
N SER A 217 -28.85 3.13 -6.21
CA SER A 217 -29.44 1.83 -6.55
C SER A 217 -28.38 0.74 -6.73
N ILE A 218 -27.21 1.10 -7.26
CA ILE A 218 -26.07 0.18 -7.44
C ILE A 218 -25.46 -0.14 -6.07
N PHE A 219 -25.36 0.85 -5.18
CA PHE A 219 -24.84 0.65 -3.82
C PHE A 219 -25.70 -0.35 -3.05
N THR A 220 -27.03 -0.18 -3.06
CA THR A 220 -27.95 -1.07 -2.34
C THR A 220 -27.91 -2.51 -2.89
N LYS A 221 -27.85 -2.68 -4.22
CA LYS A 221 -27.71 -3.99 -4.87
C LYS A 221 -26.35 -4.66 -4.56
N SER A 222 -25.28 -3.88 -4.42
CA SER A 222 -23.94 -4.41 -4.11
C SER A 222 -23.87 -5.04 -2.72
N LEU A 223 -24.65 -4.52 -1.75
CA LEU A 223 -24.74 -5.04 -0.39
C LEU A 223 -25.45 -6.40 -0.31
N ILE A 224 -26.39 -6.68 -1.22
CA ILE A 224 -27.30 -7.84 -1.13
C ILE A 224 -26.70 -9.13 -1.72
N GLU A 225 -25.70 -9.04 -2.62
CA GLU A 225 -25.13 -10.21 -3.27
C GLU A 225 -24.00 -10.87 -2.47
N ILE A 226 -24.36 -11.54 -1.37
CA ILE A 226 -23.47 -12.25 -0.44
C ILE A 226 -22.56 -13.29 -1.15
N LYS A 227 -23.03 -13.94 -2.22
CA LYS A 227 -22.25 -14.95 -2.95
C LYS A 227 -20.99 -14.36 -3.60
N ASN A 228 -21.12 -13.16 -4.17
CA ASN A 228 -19.97 -12.48 -4.78
C ASN A 228 -18.96 -11.97 -3.73
N LEU A 229 -19.46 -11.55 -2.57
CA LEU A 229 -18.61 -11.20 -1.42
C LEU A 229 -17.80 -12.39 -0.92
N LYS A 230 -18.44 -13.58 -0.79
CA LYS A 230 -17.76 -14.79 -0.33
C LYS A 230 -16.56 -15.14 -1.19
N ASN A 231 -16.70 -15.13 -2.53
CA ASN A 231 -15.59 -15.43 -3.43
C ASN A 231 -14.45 -14.41 -3.30
N LYS A 232 -14.77 -13.13 -3.19
CA LYS A 232 -13.78 -12.07 -2.96
C LYS A 232 -13.08 -12.23 -1.62
N LEU A 233 -13.80 -12.58 -0.55
CA LEU A 233 -13.22 -12.85 0.77
C LEU A 233 -12.26 -14.04 0.75
N ILE A 234 -12.57 -15.12 0.02
CA ILE A 234 -11.68 -16.29 -0.10
C ILE A 234 -10.38 -15.88 -0.82
N VAL A 235 -10.47 -15.18 -1.96
CA VAL A 235 -9.30 -14.74 -2.70
C VAL A 235 -8.45 -13.80 -1.85
N ASN A 236 -9.08 -12.81 -1.22
CA ASN A 236 -8.40 -11.86 -0.33
C ASN A 236 -7.75 -12.58 0.87
N GLY A 237 -8.43 -13.56 1.47
CA GLY A 237 -7.90 -14.36 2.57
C GLY A 237 -6.65 -15.16 2.18
N ASN A 238 -6.65 -15.78 1.01
CA ASN A 238 -5.49 -16.53 0.50
C ASN A 238 -4.30 -15.59 0.26
N MET A 239 -4.55 -14.40 -0.30
CA MET A 239 -3.51 -13.39 -0.51
C MET A 239 -2.97 -12.84 0.82
N PHE A 240 -3.84 -12.61 1.80
CA PHE A 240 -3.44 -12.21 3.16
C PHE A 240 -2.51 -13.24 3.80
N ILE A 241 -2.90 -14.52 3.80
CA ILE A 241 -2.08 -15.61 4.37
C ILE A 241 -0.72 -15.67 3.67
N ARG A 242 -0.68 -15.58 2.34
CA ARG A 242 0.56 -15.53 1.57
C ARG A 242 1.46 -14.37 2.00
N SER A 243 0.90 -13.18 2.16
CA SER A 243 1.65 -11.98 2.56
C SER A 243 2.20 -12.10 3.97
N VAL A 244 1.40 -12.61 4.93
CA VAL A 244 1.83 -12.85 6.31
C VAL A 244 2.97 -13.88 6.36
N ILE A 245 2.85 -14.99 5.63
CA ILE A 245 3.91 -16.02 5.58
C ILE A 245 5.20 -15.40 5.01
N LEU A 246 5.12 -14.64 3.92
CA LEU A 246 6.28 -14.00 3.30
C LEU A 246 6.98 -13.04 4.28
N MET A 247 6.21 -12.19 4.96
CA MET A 247 6.75 -11.27 5.97
C MET A 247 7.38 -12.02 7.15
N THR A 248 6.78 -13.12 7.58
CA THR A 248 7.33 -13.97 8.63
C THR A 248 8.66 -14.59 8.20
N CYS A 249 8.80 -15.03 6.94
CA CYS A 249 10.08 -15.52 6.42
C CYS A 249 11.18 -14.44 6.47
N PHE A 250 10.89 -13.20 6.09
CA PHE A 250 11.85 -12.11 6.22
C PHE A 250 12.20 -11.81 7.69
N ALA A 251 11.23 -11.82 8.58
CA ALA A 251 11.47 -11.62 10.02
C ALA A 251 12.36 -12.73 10.61
N VAL A 252 12.10 -13.99 10.27
CA VAL A 252 12.92 -15.13 10.69
C VAL A 252 14.34 -15.03 10.12
N PHE A 253 14.48 -14.66 8.83
CA PHE A 253 15.77 -14.46 8.19
C PHE A 253 16.60 -13.40 8.92
N MET A 254 15.99 -12.25 9.25
CA MET A 254 16.68 -11.20 9.99
C MET A 254 17.01 -11.59 11.42
N SER A 255 16.12 -12.30 12.10
CA SER A 255 16.38 -12.83 13.45
C SER A 255 17.56 -13.81 13.47
N GLN A 256 17.62 -14.72 12.49
CA GLN A 256 18.76 -15.65 12.36
C GLN A 256 20.06 -14.89 12.00
N SER A 257 19.97 -13.86 11.19
CA SER A 257 21.14 -13.01 10.89
C SER A 257 21.67 -12.30 12.14
N ALA A 258 20.78 -11.81 12.99
CA ALA A 258 21.14 -11.18 14.26
C ALA A 258 21.83 -12.16 15.23
N SER A 259 21.39 -13.42 15.27
CA SER A 259 22.01 -14.45 16.10
C SER A 259 23.43 -14.84 15.68
N GLN A 260 23.80 -14.57 14.41
CA GLN A 260 25.14 -14.86 13.88
C GLN A 260 26.13 -13.71 14.06
N GLY A 261 25.69 -12.57 14.60
CA GLY A 261 26.52 -11.42 14.93
C GLY A 261 26.29 -10.19 14.06
N GLU A 262 26.81 -9.06 14.53
CA GLU A 262 26.55 -7.72 13.96
C GLU A 262 27.00 -7.56 12.51
N ILE A 263 28.12 -8.16 12.14
CA ILE A 263 28.68 -8.06 10.77
C ILE A 263 27.74 -8.77 9.77
N ILE A 264 27.26 -9.96 10.11
CA ILE A 264 26.36 -10.75 9.26
C ILE A 264 25.01 -10.06 9.18
N LEU A 265 24.50 -9.53 10.28
CA LEU A 265 23.27 -8.76 10.31
C LEU A 265 23.38 -7.51 9.39
N ALA A 266 24.46 -6.76 9.49
CA ALA A 266 24.68 -5.58 8.66
C ALA A 266 24.76 -5.94 7.16
N ALA A 267 25.50 -6.98 6.81
CA ALA A 267 25.61 -7.45 5.42
C ALA A 267 24.26 -7.88 4.86
N ASN A 268 23.49 -8.69 5.62
CA ASN A 268 22.16 -9.15 5.19
C ASN A 268 21.15 -8.00 5.10
N THR A 269 21.24 -7.00 5.96
CA THR A 269 20.40 -5.78 5.87
C THR A 269 20.67 -5.03 4.56
N ILE A 270 21.93 -4.86 4.17
CA ILE A 270 22.29 -4.21 2.90
C ILE A 270 21.78 -5.03 1.72
N LEU A 271 21.97 -6.36 1.74
CA LEU A 271 21.46 -7.25 0.69
C LEU A 271 19.94 -7.17 0.55
N LEU A 272 19.20 -7.16 1.66
CA LEU A 272 17.75 -7.01 1.64
C LEU A 272 17.31 -5.64 1.09
N ASN A 273 18.01 -4.56 1.40
CA ASN A 273 17.70 -3.25 0.83
C ASN A 273 17.84 -3.26 -0.70
N PHE A 274 18.87 -3.87 -1.25
CA PHE A 274 19.01 -4.07 -2.70
C PHE A 274 17.91 -4.97 -3.25
N PHE A 275 17.61 -6.07 -2.56
CA PHE A 275 16.52 -6.96 -2.96
C PHE A 275 15.19 -6.23 -3.07
N PHE A 276 14.81 -5.43 -2.06
CA PHE A 276 13.57 -4.65 -2.09
C PHE A 276 13.59 -3.58 -3.19
N LEU A 277 14.72 -2.92 -3.41
CA LEU A 277 14.84 -1.94 -4.50
C LEU A 277 14.57 -2.57 -5.88
N PHE A 278 15.15 -3.75 -6.15
CA PHE A 278 14.86 -4.51 -7.38
C PHE A 278 13.42 -5.00 -7.42
N SER A 279 12.86 -5.47 -6.28
CA SER A 279 11.47 -5.92 -6.21
C SER A 279 10.49 -4.82 -6.59
N TYR A 280 10.70 -3.57 -6.16
CA TYR A 280 9.85 -2.45 -6.56
C TYR A 280 9.83 -2.23 -8.08
N GLY A 281 10.94 -2.47 -8.77
CA GLY A 281 11.01 -2.43 -10.22
C GLY A 281 10.24 -3.59 -10.88
N ILE A 282 10.45 -4.81 -10.39
CA ILE A 282 9.82 -6.04 -10.91
C ILE A 282 8.31 -6.02 -10.68
N ASP A 283 7.86 -5.55 -9.52
CA ASP A 283 6.44 -5.43 -9.20
C ASP A 283 5.67 -4.57 -10.20
N ALA A 284 6.31 -3.57 -10.78
CA ALA A 284 5.69 -2.75 -11.82
C ALA A 284 5.38 -3.56 -13.09
N PHE A 285 6.26 -4.49 -13.49
CA PHE A 285 6.01 -5.41 -14.60
C PHE A 285 4.96 -6.46 -14.24
N ALA A 286 4.97 -6.97 -13.01
CA ALA A 286 3.95 -7.88 -12.51
C ALA A 286 2.55 -7.25 -12.59
N HIS A 287 2.40 -6.01 -12.14
CA HIS A 287 1.14 -5.27 -12.27
C HIS A 287 0.76 -5.00 -13.73
N ALA A 288 1.72 -4.70 -14.61
CA ALA A 288 1.44 -4.52 -16.03
C ALA A 288 0.90 -5.82 -16.66
N SER A 289 1.52 -6.96 -16.36
CA SER A 289 1.07 -8.27 -16.81
C SER A 289 -0.30 -8.64 -16.23
N GLU A 290 -0.53 -8.36 -14.94
CA GLU A 290 -1.84 -8.56 -14.28
C GLU A 290 -2.97 -7.84 -15.02
N VAL A 291 -2.75 -6.58 -15.40
CA VAL A 291 -3.74 -5.78 -16.13
C VAL A 291 -3.99 -6.34 -17.52
N LEU A 292 -2.94 -6.66 -18.27
CA LEU A 292 -3.08 -7.14 -19.65
C LEU A 292 -3.70 -8.54 -19.70
N VAL A 293 -3.25 -9.43 -18.83
CA VAL A 293 -3.83 -10.79 -18.67
C VAL A 293 -5.28 -10.68 -18.21
N GLY A 294 -5.58 -9.85 -17.22
CA GLY A 294 -6.94 -9.64 -16.74
C GLY A 294 -7.88 -9.19 -17.87
N ASN A 295 -7.46 -8.23 -18.68
CA ASN A 295 -8.23 -7.77 -19.85
C ASN A 295 -8.43 -8.89 -20.88
N SER A 296 -7.37 -9.63 -21.24
CA SER A 296 -7.48 -10.70 -22.25
C SER A 296 -8.40 -11.84 -21.79
N VAL A 297 -8.36 -12.20 -20.51
CA VAL A 297 -9.28 -13.17 -19.90
C VAL A 297 -10.71 -12.66 -19.93
N GLY A 298 -10.91 -11.40 -19.56
CA GLY A 298 -12.22 -10.76 -19.59
C GLY A 298 -12.83 -10.72 -20.99
N GLU A 299 -12.04 -10.34 -21.99
CA GLU A 299 -12.43 -10.27 -23.39
C GLU A 299 -12.51 -11.66 -24.05
N LYS A 300 -12.08 -12.73 -23.36
CA LYS A 300 -11.95 -14.11 -23.88
C LYS A 300 -11.03 -14.18 -25.11
N ASN A 301 -10.04 -13.32 -25.18
CA ASN A 301 -9.08 -13.25 -26.30
C ASN A 301 -7.85 -14.12 -25.99
N ILE A 302 -7.94 -15.41 -26.33
CA ILE A 302 -6.89 -16.41 -26.10
C ILE A 302 -5.61 -16.05 -26.87
N THR A 303 -5.72 -15.59 -28.10
CA THR A 303 -4.55 -15.22 -28.94
C THR A 303 -3.75 -14.08 -28.30
N TYR A 304 -4.43 -13.08 -27.72
CA TYR A 304 -3.76 -11.99 -27.03
C TYR A 304 -3.18 -12.46 -25.70
N TYR A 305 -3.89 -13.31 -24.97
CA TYR A 305 -3.40 -13.94 -23.74
C TYR A 305 -2.06 -14.68 -23.95
N ASP A 306 -1.95 -15.50 -24.98
CA ASP A 306 -0.74 -16.25 -25.29
C ASP A 306 0.44 -15.38 -25.76
N SER A 307 0.19 -14.13 -26.10
CA SER A 307 1.22 -13.17 -26.55
C SER A 307 1.78 -12.29 -25.42
N ILE A 308 1.15 -12.28 -24.23
CA ILE A 308 1.58 -11.54 -23.02
C ILE A 308 2.66 -12.31 -22.29
#